data_1db67c824807a3106561991cab0a9ba0
#
_entry.id   1db67c824807a3106561991cab0a9ba0
#
_cell.length_a   1.000
_cell.length_b   1.000
_cell.length_c   1.000
_cell.angle_alpha   90.00
_cell.angle_beta   90.00
_cell.angle_gamma   90.00
#
_symmetry.space_group_name_H-M   'P 1'
#
loop_
_entity.id
_entity.type
_entity.pdbx_description
1 polymer ?
#
loop_
_entity_poly.entity_id
_entity_poly.type
_entity_poly.pdbx_seq_one_letter_code
_entity_poly.pdbx_strand_id
1 'polypeptide(L)'
;YSWFHGWLAGRLSVCGVEPIWNYLQELETDEFPYNTCYLRYTVHGDNGPPDELMPDVIRAWNERYDSPQFRITTTKEFFTAFEEQSGEYLPTSGGDMTPTWEDGASSTARETAMNRESAARLTRTEILWSMLSPESDYPARELAEAWKNVLLFSEHTWGASASGPDPYSQFTKDLWAGKKMYADSADVQSRRLCDETMA
;
A
#
# COMPACT_ATOMS: atom_id res chain seq x y z
N TYR A 1 -0.67 16.19 -1.20
CA TYR A 1 0.26 15.06 -1.26
C TYR A 1 1.22 15.25 -2.41
N SER A 2 2.44 15.73 -2.13
CA SER A 2 3.49 15.75 -3.14
C SER A 2 4.24 14.43 -3.09
N TRP A 3 4.17 13.66 -4.17
CA TRP A 3 5.00 12.48 -4.37
C TRP A 3 6.36 12.95 -4.86
N PHE A 4 7.35 12.91 -4.00
CA PHE A 4 8.73 13.03 -4.44
C PHE A 4 9.22 11.66 -4.87
N HIS A 5 9.13 11.38 -6.15
CA HIS A 5 9.82 10.25 -6.73
C HIS A 5 11.32 10.44 -6.56
N GLY A 6 12.04 9.41 -6.18
CA GLY A 6 13.49 9.19 -6.05
C GLY A 6 14.52 10.24 -6.49
N TRP A 7 14.03 11.38 -6.81
CA TRP A 7 14.72 12.51 -7.41
C TRP A 7 15.45 13.38 -6.39
N LEU A 8 14.91 13.47 -5.17
CA LEU A 8 15.46 14.39 -4.17
C LEU A 8 16.71 13.84 -3.47
N ALA A 9 16.78 12.55 -3.11
CA ALA A 9 17.90 12.11 -2.30
C ALA A 9 19.18 11.84 -3.08
N GLY A 10 19.11 11.30 -4.27
CA GLY A 10 20.29 11.30 -5.13
C GLY A 10 20.80 12.72 -5.36
N ARG A 11 19.93 13.72 -5.25
CA ARG A 11 20.25 15.15 -5.41
C ARG A 11 20.52 15.89 -4.12
N LEU A 12 19.91 15.52 -2.99
CA LEU A 12 20.28 16.09 -1.68
C LEU A 12 21.69 15.69 -1.28
N SER A 13 22.13 14.47 -1.59
CA SER A 13 23.48 14.02 -1.30
C SER A 13 24.52 14.45 -2.33
N VAL A 14 24.15 14.69 -3.59
CA VAL A 14 25.10 14.90 -4.71
C VAL A 14 24.98 16.28 -5.36
N CYS A 15 23.82 16.93 -5.35
CA CYS A 15 23.53 18.14 -6.14
C CYS A 15 23.23 19.42 -5.33
N GLY A 16 23.31 19.39 -3.98
CA GLY A 16 23.15 20.59 -3.15
C GLY A 16 21.73 21.06 -2.89
N VAL A 17 21.58 22.33 -2.56
CA VAL A 17 20.34 22.97 -2.07
C VAL A 17 19.25 23.20 -3.12
N GLU A 18 19.59 23.17 -4.39
CA GLU A 18 18.70 23.59 -5.48
C GLU A 18 17.36 22.85 -5.54
N PRO A 19 17.27 21.53 -5.37
CA PRO A 19 15.98 20.83 -5.38
C PRO A 19 15.06 21.20 -4.22
N ILE A 20 15.63 21.46 -3.05
CA ILE A 20 14.85 21.91 -1.89
C ILE A 20 14.34 23.32 -2.13
N TRP A 21 15.21 24.19 -2.64
CA TRP A 21 14.85 25.55 -2.97
C TRP A 21 13.71 25.64 -4.01
N ASN A 22 13.81 24.86 -5.09
CA ASN A 22 12.76 24.81 -6.11
C ASN A 22 11.43 24.34 -5.54
N TYR A 23 11.46 23.33 -4.65
CA TYR A 23 10.26 22.87 -3.99
C TYR A 23 9.63 23.91 -3.05
N LEU A 24 10.45 24.64 -2.31
CA LEU A 24 9.96 25.75 -1.49
C LEU A 24 9.31 26.84 -2.33
N GLN A 25 9.88 27.13 -3.50
CA GLN A 25 9.29 28.07 -4.45
C GLN A 25 7.96 27.57 -5.05
N GLU A 26 7.84 26.26 -5.29
CA GLU A 26 6.57 25.65 -5.71
C GLU A 26 5.51 25.80 -4.62
N LEU A 27 5.84 25.49 -3.36
CA LEU A 27 4.93 25.68 -2.23
C LEU A 27 4.48 27.13 -2.07
N GLU A 28 5.40 28.07 -2.27
CA GLU A 28 5.11 29.50 -2.18
C GLU A 28 4.22 29.95 -3.35
N THR A 29 4.46 29.45 -4.56
CA THR A 29 3.65 29.71 -5.75
C THR A 29 2.24 29.15 -5.62
N ASP A 30 2.11 27.97 -5.01
CA ASP A 30 0.83 27.31 -4.75
C ASP A 30 0.10 27.84 -3.51
N GLU A 31 0.63 28.92 -2.90
CA GLU A 31 0.08 29.52 -1.67
C GLU A 31 -0.15 28.49 -0.57
N PHE A 32 0.80 27.55 -0.39
CA PHE A 32 0.69 26.48 0.61
C PHE A 32 0.53 27.06 2.02
N PRO A 33 -0.62 26.84 2.69
CA PRO A 33 -1.00 27.62 3.87
C PRO A 33 -0.39 27.11 5.19
N TYR A 34 0.45 26.09 5.15
CA TYR A 34 0.97 25.43 6.37
C TYR A 34 2.48 25.61 6.49
N ASN A 35 2.96 25.65 7.75
CA ASN A 35 4.38 25.75 8.05
C ASN A 35 5.10 24.38 8.06
N THR A 36 4.36 23.31 7.90
CA THR A 36 4.88 21.95 7.93
C THR A 36 4.33 21.14 6.76
N CYS A 37 5.18 20.43 6.05
CA CYS A 37 4.76 19.52 4.99
C CYS A 37 5.31 18.11 5.18
N TYR A 38 4.57 17.12 4.68
CA TYR A 38 4.95 15.71 4.73
C TYR A 38 5.62 15.29 3.44
N LEU A 39 6.90 14.94 3.54
CA LEU A 39 7.68 14.41 2.42
C LEU A 39 7.77 12.90 2.53
N ARG A 40 7.38 12.20 1.48
CA ARG A 40 7.56 10.75 1.35
C ARG A 40 8.70 10.50 0.37
N TYR A 41 9.66 9.71 0.80
CA TYR A 41 10.85 9.48 0.01
C TYR A 41 11.24 8.00 -0.02
N THR A 42 11.59 7.51 -1.21
CA THR A 42 12.21 6.21 -1.45
C THR A 42 13.27 6.35 -2.55
N VAL A 43 14.32 5.55 -2.49
CA VAL A 43 15.34 5.52 -3.56
C VAL A 43 14.70 5.01 -4.85
N HIS A 44 14.96 5.67 -5.96
CA HIS A 44 14.45 5.34 -7.29
C HIS A 44 12.93 5.46 -7.50
N GLY A 45 12.18 6.01 -6.55
CA GLY A 45 10.75 6.25 -6.69
C GLY A 45 9.88 5.18 -6.03
N ASP A 46 8.76 4.83 -6.67
CA ASP A 46 7.80 3.89 -6.14
C ASP A 46 8.43 2.51 -5.89
N ASN A 47 8.09 1.88 -4.77
CA ASN A 47 8.65 0.59 -4.33
C ASN A 47 10.18 0.57 -4.14
N GLY A 48 10.81 1.72 -4.05
CA GLY A 48 12.24 1.81 -3.79
C GLY A 48 12.63 1.50 -2.35
N PRO A 49 13.87 1.08 -2.10
CA PRO A 49 14.37 0.86 -0.74
C PRO A 49 14.53 2.18 0.02
N PRO A 50 14.67 2.13 1.36
CA PRO A 50 15.10 3.27 2.15
C PRO A 50 16.49 3.74 1.72
N ASP A 51 16.76 5.03 1.86
CA ASP A 51 18.08 5.62 1.60
C ASP A 51 18.92 5.60 2.89
N GLU A 52 20.01 4.85 2.88
CA GLU A 52 20.90 4.71 4.02
C GLU A 52 21.60 6.03 4.38
N LEU A 53 21.78 6.94 3.41
CA LEU A 53 22.44 8.23 3.61
C LEU A 53 21.48 9.32 4.10
N MET A 54 20.18 9.11 4.04
CA MET A 54 19.19 10.13 4.40
C MET A 54 19.38 10.73 5.80
N PRO A 55 19.64 9.95 6.87
CA PRO A 55 19.88 10.52 8.19
C PRO A 55 21.05 11.49 8.25
N ASP A 56 22.14 11.19 7.55
CA ASP A 56 23.34 12.02 7.53
C ASP A 56 23.12 13.30 6.71
N VAL A 57 22.42 13.18 5.58
CA VAL A 57 22.03 14.33 4.74
C VAL A 57 21.15 15.30 5.54
N ILE A 58 20.15 14.79 6.25
CA ILE A 58 19.25 15.60 7.09
C ILE A 58 20.02 16.28 8.23
N ARG A 59 20.91 15.57 8.90
CA ARG A 59 21.76 16.14 9.95
C ARG A 59 22.62 17.29 9.42
N ALA A 60 23.34 17.06 8.32
CA ALA A 60 24.18 18.06 7.69
C ALA A 60 23.39 19.28 7.20
N TRP A 61 22.18 19.07 6.70
CA TRP A 61 21.28 20.17 6.35
C TRP A 61 20.89 21.00 7.56
N ASN A 62 20.39 20.37 8.61
CA ASN A 62 19.92 21.05 9.82
C ASN A 62 21.02 21.76 10.59
N GLU A 63 22.28 21.31 10.47
CA GLU A 63 23.45 22.02 11.00
C GLU A 63 23.80 23.28 10.21
N ARG A 64 23.47 23.30 8.93
CA ARG A 64 23.85 24.37 8.01
C ARG A 64 22.79 25.44 7.84
N TYR A 65 21.51 25.07 7.91
CA TYR A 65 20.39 25.95 7.61
C TYR A 65 19.39 25.99 8.77
N ASP A 66 18.97 27.20 9.15
CA ASP A 66 17.97 27.39 10.20
C ASP A 66 16.55 27.05 9.71
N SER A 67 16.27 27.19 8.41
CA SER A 67 14.97 26.90 7.81
C SER A 67 15.12 26.49 6.35
N PRO A 68 14.34 25.51 5.84
CA PRO A 68 13.50 24.63 6.66
C PRO A 68 14.31 23.59 7.42
N GLN A 69 13.79 23.14 8.54
CA GLN A 69 14.34 22.00 9.30
C GLN A 69 13.67 20.69 8.84
N PHE A 70 14.47 19.66 8.63
CA PHE A 70 13.98 18.32 8.29
C PHE A 70 13.97 17.41 9.52
N ARG A 71 12.95 16.57 9.60
CA ARG A 71 12.85 15.56 10.64
C ARG A 71 12.37 14.23 10.04
N ILE A 72 13.10 13.14 10.30
CA ILE A 72 12.60 11.79 10.03
C ILE A 72 11.60 11.45 11.12
N THR A 73 10.41 11.02 10.69
CA THR A 73 9.31 10.77 11.62
C THR A 73 8.43 9.62 11.11
N THR A 74 7.64 9.04 11.97
CA THR A 74 6.56 8.15 11.57
C THR A 74 5.38 8.95 11.05
N THR A 75 4.54 8.32 10.22
CA THR A 75 3.28 8.91 9.75
C THR A 75 2.40 9.39 10.90
N LYS A 76 2.34 8.61 11.98
CA LYS A 76 1.57 8.96 13.17
C LYS A 76 2.07 10.25 13.83
N GLU A 77 3.37 10.33 14.08
CA GLU A 77 3.97 11.52 14.71
C GLU A 77 3.77 12.78 13.87
N PHE A 78 3.94 12.64 12.54
CA PHE A 78 3.69 13.75 11.63
C PHE A 78 2.24 14.23 11.74
N PHE A 79 1.25 13.35 11.58
CA PHE A 79 -0.15 13.76 11.59
C PHE A 79 -0.58 14.29 12.95
N THR A 80 -0.09 13.73 14.07
CA THR A 80 -0.38 14.28 15.39
C THR A 80 0.13 15.73 15.50
N ALA A 81 1.38 15.98 15.14
CA ALA A 81 1.94 17.33 15.21
C ALA A 81 1.27 18.30 14.22
N PHE A 82 0.89 17.81 13.05
CA PHE A 82 0.21 18.62 12.02
C PHE A 82 -1.22 18.99 12.45
N GLU A 83 -1.96 18.07 13.05
CA GLU A 83 -3.29 18.32 13.60
C GLU A 83 -3.22 19.31 14.77
N GLU A 84 -2.24 19.18 15.66
CA GLU A 84 -2.03 20.13 16.77
C GLU A 84 -1.75 21.55 16.27
N GLN A 85 -1.02 21.71 15.15
CA GLN A 85 -0.66 23.01 14.60
C GLN A 85 -1.75 23.63 13.71
N SER A 86 -2.47 22.81 12.98
CA SER A 86 -3.29 23.26 11.84
C SER A 86 -4.69 22.66 11.80
N GLY A 87 -5.07 21.83 12.78
CA GLY A 87 -6.33 21.05 12.75
C GLY A 87 -7.57 21.89 12.56
N GLU A 88 -7.60 23.09 13.12
CA GLU A 88 -8.73 24.05 13.00
C GLU A 88 -8.92 24.58 11.56
N TYR A 89 -7.86 24.54 10.77
CA TYR A 89 -7.85 25.09 9.40
C TYR A 89 -7.87 24.00 8.33
N LEU A 90 -7.90 22.72 8.72
CA LEU A 90 -7.90 21.64 7.76
C LEU A 90 -9.28 21.48 7.10
N PRO A 91 -9.34 21.44 5.77
CA PRO A 91 -10.59 21.19 5.09
C PRO A 91 -11.09 19.77 5.37
N THR A 92 -12.35 19.64 5.65
CA THR A 92 -13.01 18.34 5.78
C THR A 92 -13.47 17.85 4.40
N SER A 93 -13.06 16.66 4.03
CA SER A 93 -13.55 15.97 2.83
C SER A 93 -14.27 14.69 3.25
N GLY A 94 -15.41 14.45 2.65
CA GLY A 94 -16.21 13.24 2.85
C GLY A 94 -16.46 12.54 1.52
N GLY A 95 -16.80 11.25 1.58
CA GLY A 95 -17.08 10.43 0.43
C GLY A 95 -16.17 9.21 0.32
N ASP A 96 -16.23 8.54 -0.80
CA ASP A 96 -15.38 7.40 -1.09
C ASP A 96 -13.94 7.87 -1.41
N MET A 97 -12.99 7.40 -0.62
CA MET A 97 -11.56 7.68 -0.80
C MET A 97 -10.85 6.56 -1.55
N THR A 98 -11.62 5.66 -2.15
CA THR A 98 -11.10 4.54 -2.92
C THR A 98 -10.26 5.06 -4.09
N PRO A 99 -8.98 4.65 -4.21
CA PRO A 99 -8.15 5.07 -5.33
C PRO A 99 -8.63 4.44 -6.63
N THR A 100 -8.40 5.13 -7.76
CA THR A 100 -8.73 4.66 -9.12
C THR A 100 -8.11 3.30 -9.48
N TRP A 101 -7.13 2.85 -8.70
CA TRP A 101 -6.49 1.53 -8.85
C TRP A 101 -7.44 0.35 -8.74
N GLU A 102 -8.60 0.54 -8.11
CA GLU A 102 -9.60 -0.51 -7.94
C GLU A 102 -10.35 -0.90 -9.20
N ASP A 103 -10.29 -0.12 -10.27
CA ASP A 103 -10.83 -0.51 -11.57
C ASP A 103 -10.15 -1.78 -12.14
N GLY A 104 -8.94 -2.12 -11.69
CA GLY A 104 -8.32 -3.41 -11.94
C GLY A 104 -9.15 -4.63 -11.53
N ALA A 105 -9.97 -4.51 -10.48
CA ALA A 105 -10.88 -5.57 -10.05
C ALA A 105 -11.92 -5.95 -11.11
N SER A 106 -12.35 -5.01 -11.94
CA SER A 106 -13.34 -5.27 -13.01
C SER A 106 -12.76 -6.08 -14.18
N SER A 107 -11.45 -6.00 -14.42
CA SER A 107 -10.77 -6.81 -15.46
C SER A 107 -10.69 -8.29 -15.11
N THR A 108 -10.83 -8.64 -13.83
CA THR A 108 -10.84 -10.02 -13.28
C THR A 108 -12.08 -10.27 -12.43
N ALA A 109 -13.23 -9.76 -12.83
CA ALA A 109 -14.46 -9.74 -12.03
C ALA A 109 -14.88 -11.13 -11.50
N ARG A 110 -14.71 -12.18 -12.29
CA ARG A 110 -15.01 -13.55 -11.89
C ARG A 110 -14.11 -14.03 -10.76
N GLU A 111 -12.82 -13.87 -10.92
CA GLU A 111 -11.80 -14.27 -9.95
C GLU A 111 -11.91 -13.41 -8.69
N THR A 112 -12.22 -12.14 -8.83
CA THR A 112 -12.49 -11.22 -7.70
C THR A 112 -13.72 -11.69 -6.90
N ALA A 113 -14.81 -12.04 -7.56
CA ALA A 113 -16.00 -12.57 -6.89
C ALA A 113 -15.70 -13.88 -6.16
N MET A 114 -14.96 -14.80 -6.80
CA MET A 114 -14.54 -16.07 -6.23
C MET A 114 -13.62 -15.87 -5.02
N ASN A 115 -12.69 -14.94 -5.09
CA ASN A 115 -11.78 -14.63 -4.00
C ASN A 115 -12.51 -14.02 -2.78
N ARG A 116 -13.47 -13.13 -3.01
CA ARG A 116 -14.34 -12.57 -1.95
C ARG A 116 -15.16 -13.65 -1.26
N GLU A 117 -15.75 -14.57 -2.03
CA GLU A 117 -16.49 -15.70 -1.48
C GLU A 117 -15.58 -16.64 -0.67
N SER A 118 -14.35 -16.87 -1.13
CA SER A 118 -13.35 -17.66 -0.42
C SER A 118 -12.98 -17.03 0.93
N ALA A 119 -12.75 -15.72 0.96
CA ALA A 119 -12.48 -14.98 2.21
C ALA A 119 -13.64 -15.07 3.20
N ALA A 120 -14.86 -14.86 2.74
CA ALA A 120 -16.06 -14.97 3.57
C ALA A 120 -16.25 -16.41 4.09
N ARG A 121 -15.95 -17.41 3.27
CA ARG A 121 -16.02 -18.84 3.66
C ARG A 121 -14.95 -19.16 4.69
N LEU A 122 -13.70 -18.72 4.52
CA LEU A 122 -12.64 -18.92 5.50
C LEU A 122 -13.00 -18.33 6.85
N THR A 123 -13.50 -17.10 6.90
CA THR A 123 -13.94 -16.48 8.16
C THR A 123 -14.99 -17.33 8.86
N ARG A 124 -16.00 -17.82 8.13
CA ARG A 124 -17.01 -18.71 8.71
C ARG A 124 -16.42 -20.03 9.19
N THR A 125 -15.50 -20.60 8.42
CA THR A 125 -14.81 -21.84 8.73
C THR A 125 -13.99 -21.73 10.02
N GLU A 126 -13.23 -20.67 10.20
CA GLU A 126 -12.47 -20.43 11.44
C GLU A 126 -13.38 -20.36 12.68
N ILE A 127 -14.51 -19.65 12.55
CA ILE A 127 -15.51 -19.57 13.62
C ILE A 127 -16.08 -20.97 13.95
N LEU A 128 -16.46 -21.74 12.93
CA LEU A 128 -17.04 -23.06 13.13
C LEU A 128 -16.02 -24.03 13.74
N TRP A 129 -14.77 -24.06 13.26
CA TRP A 129 -13.71 -24.88 13.85
C TRP A 129 -13.49 -24.53 15.32
N SER A 130 -13.45 -23.24 15.65
CA SER A 130 -13.26 -22.79 17.04
C SER A 130 -14.43 -23.17 17.97
N MET A 131 -15.63 -23.35 17.41
CA MET A 131 -16.82 -23.68 18.18
C MET A 131 -17.06 -25.21 18.32
N LEU A 132 -16.68 -25.97 17.30
CA LEU A 132 -17.11 -27.37 17.15
C LEU A 132 -15.98 -28.37 17.43
N SER A 133 -14.72 -27.98 17.34
CA SER A 133 -13.59 -28.89 17.44
C SER A 133 -12.67 -28.53 18.60
N PRO A 134 -11.95 -29.53 19.18
CA PRO A 134 -10.88 -29.25 20.14
C PRO A 134 -9.77 -28.38 19.52
N GLU A 135 -9.10 -27.60 20.34
CA GLU A 135 -7.98 -26.72 19.88
C GLU A 135 -6.86 -27.51 19.18
N SER A 136 -6.63 -28.77 19.61
CA SER A 136 -5.64 -29.68 19.00
C SER A 136 -5.89 -29.95 17.51
N ASP A 137 -7.14 -29.88 17.08
CA ASP A 137 -7.57 -30.27 15.74
C ASP A 137 -7.76 -29.06 14.82
N TYR A 138 -7.53 -27.85 15.36
CA TYR A 138 -7.65 -26.60 14.57
C TYR A 138 -6.60 -26.54 13.44
N PRO A 139 -7.02 -26.45 12.17
CA PRO A 139 -6.13 -26.57 11.03
C PRO A 139 -5.41 -25.23 10.70
N ALA A 140 -4.65 -24.72 11.67
CA ALA A 140 -4.03 -23.38 11.59
C ALA A 140 -3.15 -23.21 10.34
N ARG A 141 -2.39 -24.25 9.97
CA ARG A 141 -1.50 -24.19 8.82
C ARG A 141 -2.26 -24.17 7.50
N GLU A 142 -3.27 -24.98 7.36
CA GLU A 142 -4.12 -25.08 6.18
C GLU A 142 -4.93 -23.79 5.97
N LEU A 143 -5.46 -23.23 7.05
CA LEU A 143 -6.14 -21.92 7.04
C LEU A 143 -5.18 -20.80 6.63
N ALA A 144 -3.96 -20.77 7.19
CA ALA A 144 -2.95 -19.77 6.84
C ALA A 144 -2.56 -19.83 5.34
N GLU A 145 -2.42 -21.03 4.77
CA GLU A 145 -2.14 -21.19 3.32
C GLU A 145 -3.33 -20.76 2.45
N ALA A 146 -4.56 -21.05 2.87
CA ALA A 146 -5.74 -20.58 2.16
C ALA A 146 -5.87 -19.04 2.21
N TRP A 147 -5.67 -18.44 3.37
CA TRP A 147 -5.62 -16.99 3.53
C TRP A 147 -4.50 -16.33 2.73
N LYS A 148 -3.33 -16.93 2.68
CA LYS A 148 -2.22 -16.46 1.85
C LYS A 148 -2.63 -16.32 0.38
N ASN A 149 -3.35 -17.31 -0.16
CA ASN A 149 -3.83 -17.25 -1.54
C ASN A 149 -4.87 -16.13 -1.73
N VAL A 150 -5.78 -15.91 -0.79
CA VAL A 150 -6.71 -14.78 -0.79
C VAL A 150 -5.96 -13.44 -0.83
N LEU A 151 -4.95 -13.28 0.03
CA LEU A 151 -4.18 -12.06 0.13
C LEU A 151 -3.31 -11.80 -1.11
N LEU A 152 -2.68 -12.84 -1.67
CA LEU A 152 -1.85 -12.72 -2.89
C LEU A 152 -2.69 -12.39 -4.12
N PHE A 153 -3.94 -12.84 -4.20
CA PHE A 153 -4.85 -12.38 -5.24
C PHE A 153 -5.24 -10.92 -5.03
N SER A 154 -5.50 -10.51 -3.79
CA SER A 154 -5.97 -9.17 -3.43
C SER A 154 -4.85 -8.11 -3.34
N GLU A 155 -3.61 -8.45 -3.70
CA GLU A 155 -2.57 -7.42 -3.75
C GLU A 155 -2.93 -6.31 -4.77
N HIS A 156 -2.31 -5.16 -4.66
CA HIS A 156 -2.77 -3.91 -5.26
C HIS A 156 -2.82 -3.85 -6.80
N THR A 157 -2.17 -4.78 -7.52
CA THR A 157 -2.20 -4.79 -8.99
C THR A 157 -3.43 -5.50 -9.57
N TRP A 158 -4.20 -6.20 -8.73
CA TRP A 158 -5.45 -6.92 -9.06
C TRP A 158 -5.29 -7.88 -10.22
N GLY A 159 -5.16 -7.97 -11.22
CA GLY A 159 -4.98 -8.96 -12.28
C GLY A 159 -3.67 -8.75 -13.02
N ALA A 160 -3.58 -7.70 -13.82
CA ALA A 160 -2.40 -7.41 -14.60
C ALA A 160 -2.23 -5.91 -14.82
N SER A 161 -1.03 -5.40 -14.58
CA SER A 161 -0.70 -3.97 -14.72
C SER A 161 -0.95 -3.42 -16.13
N ALA A 162 -0.87 -4.26 -17.16
CA ALA A 162 -1.09 -3.90 -18.55
C ALA A 162 -2.49 -4.27 -19.08
N SER A 163 -3.45 -4.64 -18.20
CA SER A 163 -4.79 -5.09 -18.63
C SER A 163 -5.60 -4.01 -19.36
N GLY A 164 -5.35 -2.73 -19.08
CA GLY A 164 -5.97 -1.63 -19.81
C GLY A 164 -5.29 -1.35 -21.16
N PRO A 165 -3.99 -1.00 -21.17
CA PRO A 165 -3.31 -0.58 -22.41
C PRO A 165 -3.03 -1.71 -23.40
N ASP A 166 -2.77 -2.95 -22.92
CA ASP A 166 -2.41 -4.09 -23.78
C ASP A 166 -3.00 -5.42 -23.25
N PRO A 167 -4.33 -5.60 -23.30
CA PRO A 167 -5.01 -6.75 -22.69
C PRO A 167 -4.70 -8.09 -23.39
N TYR A 168 -4.24 -8.05 -24.64
CA TYR A 168 -4.04 -9.27 -25.45
C TYR A 168 -2.59 -9.73 -25.55
N SER A 169 -1.65 -8.99 -24.98
CA SER A 169 -0.23 -9.40 -24.94
C SER A 169 -0.04 -10.72 -24.17
N GLN A 170 1.01 -11.44 -24.52
CA GLN A 170 1.36 -12.66 -23.78
C GLN A 170 1.71 -12.32 -22.33
N PHE A 171 2.39 -11.21 -22.10
CA PHE A 171 2.71 -10.72 -20.76
C PHE A 171 1.47 -10.54 -19.88
N THR A 172 0.43 -9.86 -20.38
CA THR A 172 -0.82 -9.67 -19.65
C THR A 172 -1.53 -11.00 -19.38
N LYS A 173 -1.56 -11.91 -20.35
CA LYS A 173 -2.16 -13.25 -20.18
C LYS A 173 -1.42 -14.08 -19.12
N ASP A 174 -0.10 -14.01 -19.09
CA ASP A 174 0.72 -14.74 -18.11
C ASP A 174 0.51 -14.19 -16.70
N LEU A 175 0.40 -12.86 -16.53
CA LEU A 175 0.05 -12.25 -15.25
C LEU A 175 -1.35 -12.67 -14.78
N TRP A 176 -2.34 -12.64 -15.66
CA TRP A 176 -3.69 -13.11 -15.33
C TRP A 176 -3.72 -14.58 -14.95
N ALA A 177 -3.00 -15.44 -15.68
CA ALA A 177 -2.90 -16.85 -15.34
C ALA A 177 -2.30 -17.05 -13.95
N GLY A 178 -1.23 -16.33 -13.62
CA GLY A 178 -0.61 -16.36 -12.29
C GLY A 178 -1.55 -15.90 -11.18
N LYS A 179 -2.23 -14.77 -11.38
CA LYS A 179 -3.20 -14.26 -10.40
C LYS A 179 -4.40 -15.18 -10.22
N LYS A 180 -4.93 -15.70 -11.32
CA LYS A 180 -6.04 -16.66 -11.31
C LYS A 180 -5.72 -17.89 -10.46
N MET A 181 -4.50 -18.41 -10.48
CA MET A 181 -4.12 -19.57 -9.67
C MET A 181 -4.33 -19.33 -8.17
N TYR A 182 -4.10 -18.11 -7.68
CA TYR A 182 -4.34 -17.80 -6.26
C TYR A 182 -5.84 -17.84 -5.93
N ALA A 183 -6.69 -17.26 -6.76
CA ALA A 183 -8.14 -17.30 -6.55
C ALA A 183 -8.69 -18.74 -6.63
N ASP A 184 -8.26 -19.53 -7.63
CA ASP A 184 -8.64 -20.92 -7.78
C ASP A 184 -8.19 -21.75 -6.55
N SER A 185 -6.95 -21.54 -6.08
CA SER A 185 -6.42 -22.24 -4.90
C SER A 185 -7.19 -21.86 -3.62
N ALA A 186 -7.48 -20.58 -3.43
CA ALA A 186 -8.28 -20.11 -2.30
C ALA A 186 -9.69 -20.72 -2.30
N ASP A 187 -10.34 -20.81 -3.46
CA ASP A 187 -11.68 -21.41 -3.57
C ASP A 187 -11.67 -22.91 -3.22
N VAL A 188 -10.74 -23.66 -3.80
CA VAL A 188 -10.62 -25.10 -3.50
C VAL A 188 -10.30 -25.36 -2.03
N GLN A 189 -9.31 -24.64 -1.48
CA GLN A 189 -8.90 -24.84 -0.08
C GLN A 189 -9.98 -24.41 0.90
N SER A 190 -10.63 -23.29 0.69
CA SER A 190 -11.68 -22.80 1.59
C SER A 190 -12.91 -23.70 1.56
N ARG A 191 -13.29 -24.28 0.41
CA ARG A 191 -14.38 -25.29 0.34
C ARG A 191 -14.03 -26.53 1.12
N ARG A 192 -12.86 -27.10 0.86
CA ARG A 192 -12.40 -28.31 1.58
C ARG A 192 -12.42 -28.10 3.09
N LEU A 193 -11.83 -27.00 3.58
CA LEU A 193 -11.78 -26.71 5.02
C LEU A 193 -13.18 -26.49 5.62
N CYS A 194 -14.09 -25.88 4.87
CA CYS A 194 -15.47 -25.71 5.29
C CYS A 194 -16.21 -27.08 5.39
N ASP A 195 -16.04 -27.94 4.39
CA ASP A 195 -16.66 -29.27 4.37
C ASP A 195 -16.13 -30.15 5.51
N GLU A 196 -14.82 -30.10 5.77
CA GLU A 196 -14.18 -30.82 6.89
C GLU A 196 -14.69 -30.36 8.27
N THR A 197 -15.08 -29.09 8.42
CA THR A 197 -15.65 -28.55 9.67
C THR A 197 -17.02 -29.16 9.97
N MET A 198 -17.75 -29.57 8.94
CA MET A 198 -19.12 -30.06 9.04
C MET A 198 -19.21 -31.58 9.07
N ALA A 199 -18.08 -32.30 8.93
CA ALA A 199 -18.01 -33.76 8.93
C ALA A 199 -17.79 -34.33 10.34
#